data_1806c612ca0fba70e80c2267202da3a2
#
_entry.id   1806c612ca0fba70e80c2267202da3a2
#
_cell.length_a   1.000
_cell.length_b   1.000
_cell.length_c   1.000
_cell.angle_alpha   90.00
_cell.angle_beta   90.00
_cell.angle_gamma   90.00
#
_symmetry.space_group_name_H-M   'P 1'
#
loop_
_entity.id
_entity.type
_entity.pdbx_description
1 polymer ?
#
loop_
_entity_poly.entity_id
_entity_poly.type
_entity_poly.pdbx_seq_one_letter_code
_entity_poly.pdbx_strand_id
1 'polypeptide(L)' 'MIQLTENIGDLRYDALAEFFHLLAIKIEKDGDKDKAWGRVKLASELHSCAHDLRLGKIAIDKAWEISEPYL' A
#
# COMPACT_ATOMS: atom_id res chain seq x y z
N MET A 1 -0.71 20.05 2.79
CA MET A 1 -1.12 18.83 3.54
C MET A 1 -2.63 18.66 3.58
N ILE A 2 -3.38 19.71 3.93
CA ILE A 2 -4.84 19.65 3.94
C ILE A 2 -5.40 19.30 2.56
N GLN A 3 -4.89 19.95 1.53
CA GLN A 3 -5.33 19.71 0.16
C GLN A 3 -5.05 18.27 -0.29
N LEU A 4 -3.89 17.73 0.08
CA LEU A 4 -3.53 16.34 -0.24
C LEU A 4 -4.48 15.36 0.46
N THR A 5 -4.82 15.64 1.72
CA THR A 5 -5.75 14.81 2.49
C THR A 5 -7.14 14.83 1.86
N GLU A 6 -7.60 15.99 1.40
CA GLU A 6 -8.89 16.12 0.72
C GLU A 6 -8.90 15.33 -0.58
N ASN A 7 -7.81 15.40 -1.37
CA ASN A 7 -7.70 14.65 -2.60
C ASN A 7 -7.73 13.15 -2.37
N ILE A 8 -7.06 12.67 -1.32
CA ILE A 8 -7.08 11.26 -0.95
C ILE A 8 -8.49 10.84 -0.54
N GLY A 9 -9.20 11.70 0.20
CA GLY A 9 -10.57 11.43 0.61
C GLY A 9 -11.55 11.27 -0.54
N ASP A 10 -11.24 11.90 -1.69
CA ASP A 10 -12.09 11.84 -2.89
C ASP A 10 -11.79 10.62 -3.75
N LEU A 11 -10.70 9.87 -3.48
CA LEU A 11 -10.36 8.69 -4.25
C LEU A 11 -11.32 7.55 -3.94
N ARG A 12 -11.71 6.82 -4.97
CA ARG A 12 -12.50 5.61 -4.80
C ARG A 12 -11.63 4.53 -4.17
N TYR A 13 -12.25 3.59 -3.49
CA TYR A 13 -11.53 2.51 -2.81
C TYR A 13 -10.79 1.61 -3.79
N ASP A 14 -11.29 1.43 -5.01
CA ASP A 14 -10.58 0.65 -6.02
C ASP A 14 -9.26 1.34 -6.44
N ALA A 15 -9.27 2.66 -6.53
CA ALA A 15 -8.05 3.44 -6.83
C ALA A 15 -7.06 3.39 -5.67
N LEU A 16 -7.57 3.46 -4.42
CA LEU A 16 -6.72 3.33 -3.23
C LEU A 16 -6.08 1.94 -3.16
N ALA A 17 -6.84 0.90 -3.46
CA ALA A 17 -6.31 -0.46 -3.46
C ALA A 17 -5.17 -0.61 -4.48
N GLU A 18 -5.32 -0.03 -5.67
CA GLU A 18 -4.28 -0.04 -6.68
C GLU A 18 -3.04 0.73 -6.22
N PHE A 19 -3.23 1.86 -5.56
CA PHE A 19 -2.12 2.63 -5.00
C PHE A 19 -1.34 1.81 -3.97
N PHE A 20 -2.04 1.10 -3.08
CA PHE A 20 -1.40 0.22 -2.10
C PHE A 20 -0.62 -0.91 -2.78
N HIS A 21 -1.17 -1.47 -3.83
CA HIS A 21 -0.52 -2.53 -4.60
C HIS A 21 0.81 -2.04 -5.19
N LEU A 22 0.80 -0.89 -5.86
CA LEU A 22 1.99 -0.32 -6.48
C LEU A 22 3.04 0.07 -5.45
N LEU A 23 2.59 0.64 -4.32
CA LEU A 23 3.48 1.02 -3.24
C LEU A 23 4.15 -0.20 -2.60
N ALA A 24 3.39 -1.29 -2.43
CA ALA A 24 3.95 -2.54 -1.90
C ALA A 24 5.04 -3.10 -2.81
N ILE A 25 4.83 -3.06 -4.11
CA ILE A 25 5.82 -3.50 -5.10
C ILE A 25 7.10 -2.70 -4.97
N LYS A 26 6.98 -1.36 -4.90
CA LYS A 26 8.15 -0.48 -4.78
C LYS A 26 8.93 -0.76 -3.50
N ILE A 27 8.24 -0.85 -2.38
CA ILE A 27 8.88 -1.06 -1.08
C ILE A 27 9.54 -2.44 -1.01
N GLU A 28 8.91 -3.46 -1.59
CA GLU A 28 9.50 -4.79 -1.65
C GLU A 28 10.80 -4.79 -2.48
N LYS A 29 10.79 -4.11 -3.62
CA LYS A 29 12.00 -3.99 -4.45
C LYS A 29 13.11 -3.25 -3.71
N ASP A 30 12.78 -2.20 -2.97
CA ASP A 30 13.76 -1.48 -2.16
C ASP A 30 14.34 -2.39 -1.08
N GLY A 31 13.50 -3.22 -0.46
CA GLY A 31 13.96 -4.20 0.52
C GLY A 31 14.91 -5.23 -0.08
N ASP A 32 14.59 -5.75 -1.27
CA ASP A 32 15.44 -6.71 -1.98
C ASP A 32 16.82 -6.10 -2.28
N LYS A 33 16.82 -4.84 -2.70
CA LYS A 33 18.05 -4.09 -2.99
C LYS A 33 18.89 -3.90 -1.74
N ASP A 34 18.28 -3.50 -0.63
CA ASP A 34 18.98 -3.30 0.64
C ASP A 34 19.53 -4.62 1.18
N LYS A 35 18.79 -5.72 1.03
CA LYS A 35 19.27 -7.04 1.42
C LYS A 35 20.52 -7.42 0.63
N ALA A 36 20.52 -7.16 -0.67
CA ALA A 36 21.67 -7.44 -1.53
C ALA A 36 22.91 -6.63 -1.12
N TRP A 37 22.71 -5.43 -0.57
CA TRP A 37 23.79 -4.57 -0.09
C TRP A 37 24.18 -4.87 1.37
N GLY A 38 23.60 -5.88 1.99
CA GLY A 38 23.92 -6.26 3.36
C GLY A 38 23.16 -5.47 4.43
N ARG A 39 22.20 -4.65 4.05
CA ARG A 39 21.37 -3.90 5.00
C ARG A 39 20.17 -4.74 5.44
N VAL A 40 20.48 -5.81 6.20
CA VAL A 40 19.48 -6.85 6.52
C VAL A 40 18.35 -6.31 7.37
N LYS A 41 18.66 -5.48 8.37
CA LYS A 41 17.62 -4.93 9.26
C LYS A 41 16.68 -3.99 8.52
N LEU A 42 17.22 -3.12 7.68
CA LEU A 42 16.41 -2.22 6.86
C LEU A 42 15.54 -3.01 5.88
N ALA A 43 16.14 -4.01 5.21
CA ALA A 43 15.42 -4.88 4.29
C ALA A 43 14.25 -5.58 4.98
N SER A 44 14.47 -6.09 6.20
CA SER A 44 13.42 -6.75 6.99
C SER A 44 12.25 -5.82 7.26
N GLU A 45 12.53 -4.57 7.66
CA GLU A 45 11.48 -3.59 7.92
C GLU A 45 10.72 -3.22 6.65
N LEU A 46 11.41 -3.08 5.53
CA LEU A 46 10.77 -2.77 4.25
C LEU A 46 9.89 -3.94 3.78
N HIS A 47 10.35 -5.17 3.95
CA HIS A 47 9.55 -6.36 3.61
C HIS A 47 8.31 -6.46 4.48
N SER A 48 8.44 -6.17 5.78
CA SER A 48 7.28 -6.12 6.70
C SER A 48 6.29 -5.05 6.27
N CYS A 49 6.78 -3.89 5.87
CA CYS A 49 5.92 -2.81 5.39
C CYS A 49 5.15 -3.22 4.13
N ALA A 50 5.83 -3.85 3.17
CA ALA A 50 5.18 -4.35 1.96
C ALA A 50 4.10 -5.38 2.28
N HIS A 51 4.38 -6.26 3.24
CA HIS A 51 3.39 -7.24 3.69
C HIS A 51 2.16 -6.56 4.30
N ASP A 52 2.37 -5.58 5.17
CA ASP A 52 1.28 -4.84 5.80
C ASP A 52 0.46 -4.06 4.78
N LEU A 53 1.10 -3.49 3.77
CA LEU A 53 0.39 -2.80 2.68
C LEU A 53 -0.51 -3.77 1.91
N ARG A 54 -0.08 -5.01 1.70
CA ARG A 54 -0.89 -6.02 1.04
C ARG A 54 -2.08 -6.43 1.88
N LEU A 55 -1.91 -6.54 3.20
CA LEU A 55 -3.03 -6.77 4.11
C LEU A 55 -4.01 -5.61 4.09
N GLY A 56 -3.49 -4.37 4.07
CA GLY A 56 -4.32 -3.18 3.96
C GLY A 56 -5.10 -3.15 2.65
N LYS A 57 -4.47 -3.55 1.55
CA LYS A 57 -5.15 -3.64 0.26
C LYS A 57 -6.34 -4.59 0.31
N ILE A 58 -6.17 -5.75 0.94
CA ILE A 58 -7.25 -6.73 1.08
C ILE A 58 -8.44 -6.11 1.80
N ALA A 59 -8.18 -5.36 2.87
CA ALA A 59 -9.24 -4.68 3.63
C ALA A 59 -9.93 -3.61 2.79
N ILE A 60 -9.17 -2.87 1.98
CA ILE A 60 -9.73 -1.84 1.09
C ILE A 60 -10.57 -2.48 -0.01
N ASP A 61 -10.14 -3.61 -0.56
CA ASP A 61 -10.93 -4.35 -1.55
C ASP A 61 -12.28 -4.78 -0.97
N LYS A 62 -12.29 -5.23 0.29
CA LYS A 62 -13.55 -5.58 0.97
C LYS A 62 -14.42 -4.36 1.21
N ALA A 63 -13.83 -3.24 1.57
CA ALA A 63 -14.57 -1.98 1.74
C ALA A 63 -15.21 -1.55 0.42
N TRP A 64 -14.49 -1.72 -0.70
CA TRP A 64 -15.03 -1.43 -2.03
C TRP A 64 -16.23 -2.30 -2.35
N GLU A 65 -16.14 -3.60 -2.09
CA GLU A 65 -17.25 -4.53 -2.32
C GLU A 65 -18.50 -4.14 -1.53
N ILE A 66 -18.30 -3.68 -0.29
CA ILE A 66 -19.42 -3.28 0.58
C ILE A 66 -20.02 -1.96 0.11
N SER A 67 -19.18 -0.99 -0.29
CA SER A 67 -19.64 0.36 -0.61
C SER A 67 -20.13 0.52 -2.05
N GLU A 68 -19.67 -0.29 -2.97
CA GLU A 68 -19.99 -0.19 -4.39
C GLU A 68 -21.50 -0.12 -4.67
N PRO A 69 -22.36 -0.95 -4.03
CA PRO A 69 -23.79 -0.88 -4.29
C PRO A 69 -24.44 0.45 -3.90
N TYR A 70 -23.77 1.27 -3.12
CA TYR A 70 -24.30 2.55 -2.62
C TYR A 70 -23.71 3.77 -3.34
N LEU A 71 -22.89 3.55 -4.36
CA LEU A 71 -22.24 4.65 -5.09
C LEU A 71 -23.06 5.12 -6.30
#